data_ec5742d80f717a0cd66468fac1670af8
#
_entry.id   ec5742d80f717a0cd66468fac1670af8
#
_cell.length_a   1.000
_cell.length_b   1.000
_cell.length_c   1.000
_cell.angle_alpha   90.00
_cell.angle_beta   90.00
_cell.angle_gamma   90.00
#
_symmetry.space_group_name_H-M   'P 1'
#
loop_
_entity.id
_entity.type
_entity.pdbx_description
1 polymer ?
#
loop_
_entity_poly.entity_id
_entity_poly.type
_entity_poly.pdbx_seq_one_letter_code
_entity_poly.pdbx_strand_id
1 'polypeptide(L)'
;MIIVEHLEHYLGEIESGIKCLDRRYHLSVSVFPSQPYKGVTTFSTLGLNRYDLNYKSRFELIFTCSEEWNKENIAAFLSGVAEYLIDNRQPILRGEIIQLPRVIIEGSKMDALYVSAPFYFDDDFQVCYGEHYNIVFPLL
;
A
#
# COMPACT_ATOMS: atom_id res chain seq x y z
N MET A 1 -7.59 16.62 3.19
CA MET A 1 -6.26 16.10 2.86
C MET A 1 -6.30 15.47 1.49
N ILE A 2 -5.44 15.91 0.60
CA ILE A 2 -5.45 15.51 -0.82
C ILE A 2 -5.35 14.00 -1.03
N ILE A 3 -4.48 13.33 -0.28
CA ILE A 3 -4.28 11.88 -0.48
C ILE A 3 -5.51 11.05 -0.10
N VAL A 4 -6.18 11.41 0.98
CA VAL A 4 -7.41 10.69 1.38
C VAL A 4 -8.51 10.92 0.35
N GLU A 5 -8.64 12.14 -0.14
CA GLU A 5 -9.60 12.45 -1.20
C GLU A 5 -9.32 11.66 -2.47
N HIS A 6 -8.06 11.56 -2.86
CA HIS A 6 -7.64 10.77 -4.02
C HIS A 6 -8.00 9.30 -3.84
N LEU A 7 -7.66 8.71 -2.70
CA LEU A 7 -7.97 7.33 -2.40
C LEU A 7 -9.48 7.08 -2.43
N GLU A 8 -10.25 7.92 -1.75
CA GLU A 8 -11.70 7.74 -1.68
C GLU A 8 -12.39 7.99 -3.02
N HIS A 9 -11.83 8.84 -3.85
CA HIS A 9 -12.38 9.07 -5.19
C HIS A 9 -12.35 7.79 -6.05
N TYR A 10 -11.26 7.03 -5.97
CA TYR A 10 -11.08 5.84 -6.81
C TYR A 10 -11.44 4.52 -6.12
N LEU A 11 -11.39 4.47 -4.79
CA LEU A 11 -11.59 3.24 -4.02
C LEU A 11 -12.85 3.24 -3.14
N GLY A 12 -13.59 4.35 -3.13
CA GLY A 12 -14.76 4.48 -2.27
C GLY A 12 -14.38 4.90 -0.86
N GLU A 13 -15.38 4.90 0.04
CA GLU A 13 -15.16 5.32 1.42
C GLU A 13 -14.24 4.35 2.17
N ILE A 14 -13.38 4.92 2.99
CA ILE A 14 -12.54 4.14 3.90
C ILE A 14 -13.44 3.49 4.96
N GLU A 15 -13.39 2.16 5.05
CA GLU A 15 -14.14 1.43 6.06
C GLU A 15 -13.47 1.58 7.44
N SER A 16 -12.14 1.43 7.47
CA SER A 16 -11.38 1.50 8.72
C SER A 16 -9.92 1.81 8.44
N GLY A 17 -9.23 2.27 9.47
CA GLY A 17 -7.79 2.45 9.45
C GLY A 17 -7.15 1.61 10.54
N ILE A 18 -6.14 0.83 10.20
CA ILE A 18 -5.41 -0.02 11.13
C ILE A 18 -4.03 0.59 11.33
N LYS A 19 -3.74 1.01 12.57
CA LYS A 19 -2.47 1.66 12.88
C LYS A 19 -1.33 0.64 12.93
N CYS A 20 -0.16 1.07 12.48
CA CYS A 20 1.06 0.30 12.62
C CYS A 20 1.39 0.09 14.10
N LEU A 21 1.83 -1.12 14.46
CA LEU A 21 2.18 -1.46 15.85
C LEU A 21 3.45 -0.74 16.30
N ASP A 22 4.39 -0.49 15.41
CA ASP A 22 5.62 0.22 15.73
C ASP A 22 5.38 1.73 15.69
N ARG A 23 5.36 2.35 16.87
CA ARG A 23 5.06 3.77 17.01
C ARG A 23 6.14 4.72 16.52
N ARG A 24 7.32 4.20 16.15
CA ARG A 24 8.36 5.02 15.52
C ARG A 24 7.92 5.50 14.15
N TYR A 25 6.99 4.78 13.53
CA TYR A 25 6.46 5.11 12.22
C TYR A 25 5.03 5.59 12.37
N HIS A 26 4.72 6.71 11.73
CA HIS A 26 3.35 7.25 11.70
C HIS A 26 2.59 6.67 10.50
N LEU A 27 2.42 5.35 10.55
CA LEU A 27 1.78 4.59 9.47
C LEU A 27 0.43 4.03 9.91
N SER A 28 -0.49 3.98 8.96
CA SER A 28 -1.71 3.22 9.09
C SER A 28 -2.01 2.53 7.76
N VAL A 29 -2.95 1.60 7.77
CA VAL A 29 -3.42 0.92 6.57
C VAL A 29 -4.91 1.16 6.46
N SER A 30 -5.34 1.76 5.37
CA SER A 30 -6.75 2.00 5.09
C SER A 30 -7.35 0.82 4.36
N VAL A 31 -8.59 0.47 4.70
CA VAL A 31 -9.30 -0.69 4.17
C VAL A 31 -10.46 -0.24 3.30
N PHE A 32 -10.52 -0.74 2.08
CA PHE A 32 -11.56 -0.42 1.09
C PHE A 32 -12.23 -1.73 0.67
N PRO A 33 -13.40 -2.06 1.24
CA PRO A 33 -14.09 -3.30 0.91
C PRO A 33 -14.72 -3.24 -0.49
N SER A 34 -14.87 -4.41 -1.10
CA SER A 34 -15.50 -4.55 -2.42
C SER A 34 -14.84 -3.73 -3.53
N GLN A 35 -13.52 -3.60 -3.47
CA GLN A 35 -12.72 -2.91 -4.48
C GLN A 35 -11.59 -3.83 -4.93
N PRO A 36 -11.39 -4.00 -6.24
CA PRO A 36 -12.10 -3.35 -7.36
C PRO A 36 -13.49 -3.90 -7.64
N TYR A 37 -13.87 -5.02 -7.03
CA TYR A 37 -15.20 -5.62 -7.18
C TYR A 37 -15.56 -6.45 -5.94
N LYS A 38 -16.81 -6.88 -5.85
CA LYS A 38 -17.34 -7.65 -4.73
C LYS A 38 -16.50 -8.92 -4.48
N GLY A 39 -16.25 -9.22 -3.21
CA GLY A 39 -15.46 -10.38 -2.81
C GLY A 39 -13.97 -10.10 -2.65
N VAL A 40 -13.55 -8.91 -3.00
CA VAL A 40 -12.16 -8.48 -2.96
C VAL A 40 -12.03 -7.23 -2.09
N THR A 41 -10.96 -7.14 -1.33
CA THR A 41 -10.65 -5.97 -0.50
C THR A 41 -9.34 -5.36 -0.94
N THR A 42 -9.30 -4.05 -1.03
CA THR A 42 -8.08 -3.30 -1.33
C THR A 42 -7.60 -2.57 -0.07
N PHE A 43 -6.31 -2.60 0.13
CA PHE A 43 -5.62 -1.94 1.24
C PHE A 43 -4.66 -0.90 0.69
N SER A 44 -4.55 0.22 1.38
CA SER A 44 -3.56 1.24 1.07
C SER A 44 -2.84 1.65 2.34
N THR A 45 -1.51 1.71 2.29
CA THR A 45 -0.77 2.37 3.37
C THR A 45 -1.14 3.85 3.38
N LEU A 46 -1.03 4.47 4.54
CA LEU A 46 -1.21 5.91 4.69
C LEU A 46 -0.15 6.42 5.66
N GLY A 47 0.68 7.33 5.16
CA GLY A 47 1.79 7.89 5.93
C GLY A 47 3.16 7.59 5.34
N LEU A 48 3.29 6.57 4.48
CA LEU A 48 4.56 6.26 3.83
C LEU A 48 5.05 7.45 2.98
N ASN A 49 4.14 8.20 2.39
CA ASN A 49 4.48 9.38 1.58
C ASN A 49 5.23 10.47 2.34
N ARG A 50 5.23 10.44 3.66
CA ARG A 50 5.97 11.41 4.49
C ARG A 50 7.47 11.15 4.49
N TYR A 51 7.88 9.96 4.05
CA TYR A 51 9.28 9.54 4.09
C TYR A 51 9.91 9.64 2.71
N ASP A 52 11.11 10.20 2.68
CA ASP A 52 11.90 10.26 1.45
C ASP A 52 12.62 8.92 1.25
N LEU A 53 12.23 8.20 0.21
CA LEU A 53 12.83 6.91 -0.13
C LEU A 53 13.93 7.05 -1.20
N ASN A 54 14.58 8.20 -1.24
CA ASN A 54 15.67 8.45 -2.18
C ASN A 54 15.21 8.40 -3.64
N TYR A 55 14.04 8.99 -3.91
CA TYR A 55 13.44 9.03 -5.23
C TYR A 55 12.69 10.36 -5.43
N LYS A 56 12.43 10.72 -6.67
CA LYS A 56 11.73 11.97 -7.02
C LYS A 56 10.28 12.02 -6.59
N SER A 57 9.63 10.86 -6.47
CA SER A 57 8.23 10.76 -6.03
C SER A 57 8.16 10.09 -4.66
N ARG A 58 7.03 10.28 -3.99
CA ARG A 58 6.69 9.58 -2.74
C ARG A 58 5.77 8.43 -3.07
N PHE A 59 5.49 7.56 -2.09
CA PHE A 59 4.78 6.31 -2.34
C PHE A 59 3.74 6.02 -1.26
N GLU A 60 2.65 5.36 -1.66
CA GLU A 60 1.79 4.59 -0.78
C GLU A 60 1.56 3.24 -1.46
N LEU A 61 1.58 2.18 -0.68
CA LEU A 61 1.49 0.81 -1.21
C LEU A 61 0.04 0.37 -1.30
N ILE A 62 -0.30 -0.27 -2.42
CA ILE A 62 -1.64 -0.83 -2.64
C ILE A 62 -1.54 -2.35 -2.66
N PHE A 63 -2.45 -3.02 -1.99
CA PHE A 63 -2.54 -4.46 -1.97
C PHE A 63 -4.01 -4.90 -2.06
N THR A 64 -4.29 -5.83 -2.95
CA THR A 64 -5.65 -6.32 -3.21
C THR A 64 -5.69 -7.82 -2.98
N CYS A 65 -6.66 -8.29 -2.22
CA CYS A 65 -6.77 -9.70 -1.88
C CYS A 65 -8.23 -10.11 -1.62
N SER A 66 -8.46 -11.41 -1.42
CA SER A 66 -9.77 -11.93 -1.05
C SER A 66 -10.26 -11.31 0.26
N GLU A 67 -11.56 -10.98 0.32
CA GLU A 67 -12.18 -10.45 1.54
C GLU A 67 -12.14 -11.43 2.71
N GLU A 68 -11.88 -12.71 2.44
CA GLU A 68 -11.81 -13.76 3.47
C GLU A 68 -10.53 -13.71 4.29
N TRP A 69 -9.49 -13.02 3.81
CA TRP A 69 -8.22 -12.94 4.52
C TRP A 69 -8.31 -12.00 5.71
N ASN A 70 -7.57 -12.32 6.76
CA ASN A 70 -7.56 -11.53 7.99
C ASN A 70 -6.98 -10.14 7.74
N LYS A 71 -7.78 -9.11 7.99
CA LYS A 71 -7.42 -7.71 7.72
C LYS A 71 -6.23 -7.25 8.55
N GLU A 72 -6.15 -7.64 9.80
CA GLU A 72 -5.05 -7.26 10.69
C GLU A 72 -3.73 -7.88 10.23
N ASN A 73 -3.76 -9.11 9.73
CA ASN A 73 -2.57 -9.76 9.20
C ASN A 73 -2.07 -9.08 7.93
N ILE A 74 -3.00 -8.69 7.05
CA ILE A 74 -2.66 -7.96 5.82
C ILE A 74 -2.09 -6.58 6.16
N ALA A 75 -2.72 -5.88 7.11
CA ALA A 75 -2.24 -4.57 7.54
C ALA A 75 -0.84 -4.67 8.16
N ALA A 76 -0.60 -5.68 8.98
CA ALA A 76 0.72 -5.92 9.57
C ALA A 76 1.77 -6.21 8.48
N PHE A 77 1.41 -7.00 7.48
CA PHE A 77 2.26 -7.29 6.34
C PHE A 77 2.63 -6.00 5.57
N LEU A 78 1.64 -5.20 5.21
CA LEU A 78 1.88 -3.95 4.47
C LEU A 78 2.71 -2.96 5.29
N SER A 79 2.41 -2.84 6.58
CA SER A 79 3.20 -1.99 7.48
C SER A 79 4.65 -2.46 7.54
N GLY A 80 4.88 -3.77 7.59
CA GLY A 80 6.23 -4.34 7.60
C GLY A 80 7.00 -4.03 6.33
N VAL A 81 6.35 -4.12 5.17
CA VAL A 81 6.98 -3.74 3.89
C VAL A 81 7.33 -2.26 3.90
N ALA A 82 6.39 -1.40 4.33
CA ALA A 82 6.63 0.04 4.40
C ALA A 82 7.80 0.37 5.33
N GLU A 83 7.86 -0.25 6.51
CA GLU A 83 8.97 -0.06 7.47
C GLU A 83 10.31 -0.47 6.86
N TYR A 84 10.34 -1.58 6.14
CA TYR A 84 11.55 -2.03 5.44
C TYR A 84 12.02 -0.99 4.43
N LEU A 85 11.11 -0.43 3.65
CA LEU A 85 11.44 0.60 2.66
C LEU A 85 11.95 1.87 3.33
N ILE A 86 11.34 2.28 4.44
CA ILE A 86 11.77 3.46 5.21
C ILE A 86 13.18 3.25 5.78
N ASP A 87 13.42 2.13 6.43
CA ASP A 87 14.69 1.83 7.09
C ASP A 87 15.84 1.77 6.10
N ASN A 88 15.59 1.29 4.90
CA ASN A 88 16.61 1.16 3.86
C ASN A 88 16.62 2.34 2.88
N ARG A 89 15.72 3.31 3.04
CA ARG A 89 15.53 4.41 2.11
C ARG A 89 15.49 3.93 0.67
N GLN A 90 14.71 2.88 0.46
CA GLN A 90 14.63 2.18 -0.82
C GLN A 90 13.32 2.54 -1.52
N PRO A 91 13.39 3.11 -2.73
CA PRO A 91 12.17 3.33 -3.52
C PRO A 91 11.61 2.01 -4.01
N ILE A 92 10.33 2.01 -4.35
CA ILE A 92 9.67 0.84 -4.88
C ILE A 92 9.24 1.15 -6.32
N LEU A 93 9.79 0.42 -7.28
CA LEU A 93 9.63 0.72 -8.70
C LEU A 93 8.93 -0.42 -9.42
N ARG A 94 8.10 -0.05 -10.39
CA ARG A 94 7.37 -1.03 -11.20
C ARG A 94 8.36 -2.01 -11.86
N GLY A 95 8.00 -3.28 -11.82
CA GLY A 95 8.81 -4.36 -12.40
C GLY A 95 9.78 -5.00 -11.42
N GLU A 96 9.94 -4.42 -10.23
CA GLU A 96 10.83 -4.99 -9.22
C GLU A 96 10.18 -6.18 -8.52
N ILE A 97 11.04 -7.06 -8.00
CA ILE A 97 10.63 -8.16 -7.13
C ILE A 97 11.24 -7.88 -5.76
N ILE A 98 10.40 -7.88 -4.73
CA ILE A 98 10.82 -7.70 -3.35
C ILE A 98 10.81 -9.06 -2.68
N GLN A 99 11.99 -9.57 -2.31
CA GLN A 99 12.11 -10.81 -1.55
C GLN A 99 11.91 -10.51 -0.08
N LEU A 100 11.00 -11.25 0.56
CA LEU A 100 10.70 -11.08 1.98
C LEU A 100 11.41 -12.15 2.82
N PRO A 101 11.68 -11.86 4.11
CA PRO A 101 12.40 -12.81 4.97
C PRO A 101 11.54 -14.00 5.39
N ARG A 102 10.22 -13.95 5.16
CA ARG A 102 9.28 -15.02 5.50
C ARG A 102 8.09 -14.99 4.55
N VAL A 103 7.23 -16.02 4.62
CA VAL A 103 6.01 -16.05 3.79
C VAL A 103 5.08 -14.89 4.17
N ILE A 104 4.42 -14.33 3.16
CA ILE A 104 3.53 -13.19 3.30
C ILE A 104 2.28 -13.57 4.06
N ILE A 105 1.69 -14.72 3.69
CA ILE A 105 0.44 -15.20 4.23
C ILE A 105 0.67 -16.57 4.83
N GLU A 106 0.30 -16.73 6.08
CA GLU A 106 0.43 -17.99 6.79
C GLU A 106 -0.25 -19.12 6.02
N GLY A 107 0.47 -20.24 5.87
CA GLY A 107 -0.03 -21.38 5.12
C GLY A 107 0.26 -21.33 3.63
N SER A 108 0.75 -20.22 3.10
CA SER A 108 1.17 -20.11 1.70
C SER A 108 2.68 -20.27 1.58
N LYS A 109 3.18 -20.38 0.33
CA LYS A 109 4.62 -20.42 0.05
C LYS A 109 5.12 -19.10 -0.53
N MET A 110 4.27 -18.08 -0.58
CA MET A 110 4.60 -16.80 -1.18
C MET A 110 5.45 -15.97 -0.25
N ASP A 111 6.68 -15.69 -0.64
CA ASP A 111 7.64 -14.91 0.13
C ASP A 111 8.24 -13.75 -0.67
N ALA A 112 7.68 -13.45 -1.84
CA ALA A 112 8.15 -12.37 -2.70
C ALA A 112 6.96 -11.59 -3.26
N LEU A 113 7.21 -10.32 -3.60
CA LEU A 113 6.22 -9.42 -4.18
C LEU A 113 6.71 -8.91 -5.52
N TYR A 114 5.82 -8.88 -6.49
CA TYR A 114 6.05 -8.21 -7.77
C TYR A 114 5.37 -6.85 -7.74
N VAL A 115 6.10 -5.82 -8.14
CA VAL A 115 5.60 -4.44 -8.14
C VAL A 115 5.03 -4.11 -9.50
N SER A 116 3.76 -3.71 -9.54
CA SER A 116 3.08 -3.33 -10.78
C SER A 116 2.34 -2.02 -10.63
N ALA A 117 1.81 -1.49 -11.74
CA ALA A 117 0.86 -0.41 -11.70
C ALA A 117 -0.47 -0.92 -11.14
N PRO A 118 -1.29 -0.07 -10.50
CA PRO A 118 -2.60 -0.48 -9.95
C PRO A 118 -3.64 -0.67 -11.08
N PHE A 119 -3.42 -1.66 -11.92
CA PHE A 119 -4.14 -1.88 -13.18
C PHE A 119 -5.63 -2.23 -13.01
N TYR A 120 -6.07 -2.57 -11.80
CA TYR A 120 -7.49 -2.80 -11.50
C TYR A 120 -8.30 -1.51 -11.48
N PHE A 121 -7.65 -0.37 -11.40
CA PHE A 121 -8.28 0.93 -11.21
C PHE A 121 -7.98 1.85 -12.39
N ASP A 122 -8.68 2.98 -12.47
CA ASP A 122 -8.46 3.97 -13.52
C ASP A 122 -6.99 4.40 -13.57
N ASP A 123 -6.49 4.70 -14.76
CA ASP A 123 -5.10 5.14 -14.93
C ASP A 123 -4.76 6.35 -14.08
N ASP A 124 -5.71 7.25 -13.88
CA ASP A 124 -5.53 8.45 -13.08
C ASP A 124 -5.31 8.16 -11.59
N PHE A 125 -5.63 6.96 -11.13
CA PHE A 125 -5.35 6.55 -9.76
C PHE A 125 -3.86 6.42 -9.48
N GLN A 126 -3.06 6.09 -10.48
CA GLN A 126 -1.63 5.76 -10.30
C GLN A 126 -0.82 6.86 -9.63
N VAL A 127 -1.21 8.12 -9.79
CA VAL A 127 -0.46 9.25 -9.25
C VAL A 127 -1.41 10.26 -8.63
N CYS A 128 -1.12 10.65 -7.40
CA CYS A 128 -1.74 11.81 -6.75
C CYS A 128 -0.78 12.99 -6.85
N TYR A 129 -1.16 14.01 -7.61
CA TYR A 129 -0.32 15.18 -7.82
C TYR A 129 -0.42 16.11 -6.62
N GLY A 130 0.71 16.41 -6.01
CA GLY A 130 0.81 17.28 -4.86
C GLY A 130 1.60 18.54 -5.16
N GLU A 131 1.58 19.46 -4.20
CA GLU A 131 2.22 20.76 -4.31
C GLU A 131 3.75 20.68 -4.31
N HIS A 132 4.30 19.82 -3.45
CA HIS A 132 5.74 19.67 -3.27
C HIS A 132 6.29 18.38 -3.90
N TYR A 133 5.46 17.36 -4.02
CA TYR A 133 5.85 16.07 -4.61
C TYR A 133 4.60 15.33 -5.07
N ASN A 134 4.79 14.40 -5.97
CA ASN A 134 3.75 13.49 -6.41
C ASN A 134 3.81 12.20 -5.58
N ILE A 135 2.65 11.57 -5.37
CA ILE A 135 2.53 10.31 -4.67
C ILE A 135 2.14 9.24 -5.68
N VAL A 136 2.95 8.19 -5.77
CA VAL A 136 2.74 7.06 -6.67
C VAL A 136 2.18 5.90 -5.88
N PHE A 137 1.28 5.14 -6.47
CA PHE A 137 0.58 4.02 -5.83
C PHE A 137 0.94 2.70 -6.53
N PRO A 138 2.09 2.10 -6.21
CA PRO A 138 2.42 0.78 -6.75
C PRO A 138 1.53 -0.30 -6.14
N LEU A 139 1.12 -1.25 -6.98
CA LEU A 139 0.36 -2.43 -6.56
C LEU A 139 1.35 -3.57 -6.28
N LEU A 140 1.18 -4.19 -5.12
CA LEU A 140 2.02 -5.33 -4.70
C LEU A 140 1.36 -6.68 -4.98
#